data_4033e24e4347888c482dd9bb4481f8bd
#
_entry.id   4033e24e4347888c482dd9bb4481f8bd
#
_cell.length_a   1.000
_cell.length_b   1.000
_cell.length_c   1.000
_cell.angle_alpha   90.00
_cell.angle_beta   90.00
_cell.angle_gamma   90.00
#
_symmetry.space_group_name_H-M   'P 1'
#
loop_
_entity.id
_entity.type
_entity.pdbx_description
1 polymer ?
#
loop_
_entity_poly.entity_id
_entity_poly.type
_entity_poly.pdbx_seq_one_letter_code
_entity_poly.pdbx_strand_id
1 'polypeptide(L)'
;MCSSQKPKVLLIDEIDKSDIDLPNDLLNIFEEGYFIIKELQRLKKYQNYQEVTVETYDGNSHKVVDGRITCDKFPIVIMTSNGEREFPLPFKRRCIQLEIQEPTKDELTNIIRAHLGDNLTQDIEARISDFVRKREKGPLATDQLLNVGFMFCLLYTSDA
;
A
#
# COMPACT_ATOMS: atom_id res chain seq x y z
N MET A 1 -13.75 -0.40 11.05
CA MET A 1 -13.62 0.92 10.40
C MET A 1 -14.79 1.85 10.65
N CYS A 2 -16.00 1.37 10.54
CA CYS A 2 -17.19 2.20 10.49
C CYS A 2 -17.71 2.78 11.83
N SER A 3 -17.25 2.32 12.97
CA SER A 3 -17.72 2.77 14.30
C SER A 3 -16.88 3.89 14.94
N SER A 4 -15.89 4.42 14.24
CA SER A 4 -15.02 5.47 14.78
C SER A 4 -15.63 6.85 14.60
N GLN A 5 -15.69 7.65 15.64
CA GLN A 5 -16.09 9.06 15.56
C GLN A 5 -15.07 9.95 14.81
N LYS A 6 -13.86 9.44 14.57
CA LYS A 6 -12.80 10.15 13.82
C LYS A 6 -12.60 9.50 12.46
N PRO A 7 -12.34 10.28 11.40
CA PRO A 7 -11.95 9.72 10.12
C PRO A 7 -10.67 8.89 10.27
N LYS A 8 -10.62 7.74 9.61
CA LYS A 8 -9.45 6.85 9.59
C LYS A 8 -8.74 6.95 8.25
N VAL A 9 -7.47 6.62 8.24
CA VAL A 9 -6.70 6.43 7.01
C VAL A 9 -6.65 4.93 6.72
N LEU A 10 -6.99 4.56 5.49
CA LEU A 10 -6.86 3.21 4.97
C LEU A 10 -5.77 3.21 3.91
N LEU A 11 -4.74 2.41 4.12
CA LEU A 11 -3.72 2.13 3.11
C LEU A 11 -4.03 0.76 2.50
N ILE A 12 -4.12 0.72 1.18
CA ILE A 12 -4.22 -0.51 0.38
C ILE A 12 -2.96 -0.55 -0.47
N ASP A 13 -2.01 -1.36 -0.04
CA ASP A 13 -0.72 -1.48 -0.71
C ASP A 13 -0.81 -2.49 -1.86
N GLU A 14 -0.14 -2.20 -2.97
CA GLU A 14 -0.06 -3.06 -4.16
C GLU A 14 -1.44 -3.54 -4.67
N ILE A 15 -2.39 -2.61 -4.82
CA ILE A 15 -3.76 -2.95 -5.25
C ILE A 15 -3.81 -3.66 -6.62
N ASP A 16 -2.80 -3.48 -7.46
CA ASP A 16 -2.65 -4.17 -8.75
C ASP A 16 -2.39 -5.68 -8.62
N LYS A 17 -1.93 -6.15 -7.46
CA LYS A 17 -1.76 -7.57 -7.15
C LYS A 17 -3.01 -8.22 -6.54
N SER A 18 -4.04 -7.43 -6.25
CA SER A 18 -5.30 -7.92 -5.67
C SER A 18 -6.16 -8.64 -6.71
N ASP A 19 -7.31 -9.16 -6.26
CA ASP A 19 -8.34 -9.70 -7.16
C ASP A 19 -8.75 -8.63 -8.20
N ILE A 20 -9.06 -9.08 -9.43
CA ILE A 20 -9.39 -8.21 -10.56
C ILE A 20 -10.67 -7.40 -10.32
N ASP A 21 -11.59 -7.92 -9.54
CA ASP A 21 -12.87 -7.29 -9.23
C ASP A 21 -12.79 -6.32 -8.05
N LEU A 22 -11.75 -6.39 -7.22
CA LEU A 22 -11.61 -5.57 -6.02
C LEU A 22 -11.74 -4.06 -6.28
N PRO A 23 -11.14 -3.47 -7.34
CA PRO A 23 -11.30 -2.03 -7.60
C PRO A 23 -12.76 -1.63 -7.83
N ASN A 24 -13.54 -2.46 -8.53
CA ASN A 24 -14.97 -2.19 -8.75
C ASN A 24 -15.80 -2.38 -7.48
N ASP A 25 -15.49 -3.39 -6.67
CA ASP A 25 -16.16 -3.62 -5.39
C ASP A 25 -15.91 -2.47 -4.42
N LEU A 26 -14.68 -1.94 -4.37
CA LEU A 26 -14.33 -0.76 -3.58
C LEU A 26 -15.11 0.48 -4.02
N LEU A 27 -15.33 0.68 -5.32
CA LEU A 27 -16.14 1.79 -5.81
C LEU A 27 -17.54 1.75 -5.22
N ASN A 28 -18.19 0.59 -5.24
CA ASN A 28 -19.53 0.42 -4.69
C ASN A 28 -19.55 0.74 -3.19
N ILE A 29 -18.54 0.27 -2.44
CA ILE A 29 -18.42 0.53 -1.00
C ILE A 29 -18.22 2.03 -0.74
N PHE A 30 -17.41 2.70 -1.55
CA PHE A 30 -17.13 4.13 -1.40
C PHE A 30 -18.34 5.00 -1.76
N GLU A 31 -19.12 4.61 -2.76
CA GLU A 31 -20.31 5.34 -3.18
C GLU A 31 -21.48 5.16 -2.19
N GLU A 32 -21.70 3.93 -1.75
CA GLU A 32 -22.85 3.58 -0.89
C GLU A 32 -22.57 3.80 0.60
N GLY A 33 -21.31 3.86 1.00
CA GLY A 33 -20.92 4.01 2.41
C GLY A 33 -21.22 2.78 3.28
N TYR A 34 -21.51 1.64 2.68
CA TYR A 34 -21.71 0.38 3.39
C TYR A 34 -21.24 -0.82 2.57
N PHE A 35 -21.05 -1.93 3.25
CA PHE A 35 -20.92 -3.22 2.60
C PHE A 35 -21.70 -4.31 3.34
N ILE A 36 -21.96 -5.40 2.62
CA ILE A 36 -22.74 -6.52 3.10
C ILE A 36 -21.86 -7.76 3.22
N ILE A 37 -21.88 -8.37 4.41
CA ILE A 37 -21.28 -9.67 4.65
C ILE A 37 -22.31 -10.73 4.27
N LYS A 38 -22.17 -11.33 3.10
CA LYS A 38 -23.15 -12.25 2.50
C LYS A 38 -23.41 -13.47 3.39
N GLU A 39 -22.41 -13.95 4.11
CA GLU A 39 -22.49 -15.07 5.06
C GLU A 39 -23.47 -14.73 6.18
N LEU A 40 -23.37 -13.56 6.78
CA LEU A 40 -24.24 -13.10 7.85
C LEU A 40 -25.67 -12.83 7.36
N GLN A 41 -25.82 -12.34 6.13
CA GLN A 41 -27.14 -12.20 5.51
C GLN A 41 -27.85 -13.57 5.35
N ARG A 42 -27.11 -14.62 4.99
CA ARG A 42 -27.63 -15.97 4.89
C ARG A 42 -28.08 -16.50 6.25
N LEU A 43 -27.32 -16.25 7.32
CA LEU A 43 -27.70 -16.62 8.68
C LEU A 43 -29.02 -16.00 9.10
N LYS A 44 -29.27 -14.73 8.76
CA LYS A 44 -30.56 -14.08 8.97
C LYS A 44 -31.68 -14.84 8.28
N LYS A 45 -31.50 -15.22 7.03
CA LYS A 45 -32.52 -15.88 6.21
C LYS A 45 -32.90 -17.28 6.71
N TYR A 46 -31.91 -18.03 7.22
CA TYR A 46 -32.10 -19.44 7.58
C TYR A 46 -32.28 -19.69 9.09
N GLN A 47 -31.74 -18.81 9.93
CA GLN A 47 -31.70 -19.02 11.39
C GLN A 47 -32.31 -17.85 12.18
N ASN A 48 -32.87 -16.84 11.50
CA ASN A 48 -33.52 -15.67 12.10
C ASN A 48 -32.58 -14.83 13.02
N TYR A 49 -31.26 -14.94 12.84
CA TYR A 49 -30.29 -14.10 13.55
C TYR A 49 -30.21 -12.71 12.88
N GLN A 50 -30.75 -11.70 13.58
CA GLN A 50 -30.68 -10.30 13.11
C GLN A 50 -29.36 -9.62 13.51
N GLU A 51 -28.81 -9.97 14.66
CA GLU A 51 -27.57 -9.41 15.20
C GLU A 51 -26.58 -10.54 15.44
N VAL A 52 -25.35 -10.36 14.92
CA VAL A 52 -24.24 -11.30 15.11
C VAL A 52 -23.05 -10.52 15.62
N THR A 53 -22.40 -11.01 16.66
CA THR A 53 -21.15 -10.47 17.14
C THR A 53 -20.00 -11.10 16.36
N VAL A 54 -19.20 -10.28 15.71
CA VAL A 54 -18.00 -10.71 14.97
C VAL A 54 -16.77 -10.18 15.69
N GLU A 55 -15.71 -10.95 15.67
CA GLU A 55 -14.41 -10.54 16.17
C GLU A 55 -13.62 -9.86 15.02
N THR A 56 -13.03 -8.71 15.31
CA THR A 56 -12.17 -7.97 14.38
C THR A 56 -10.73 -8.47 14.47
N TYR A 57 -9.89 -8.17 13.48
CA TYR A 57 -8.49 -8.59 13.44
C TYR A 57 -7.68 -8.17 14.68
N ASP A 58 -8.02 -7.04 15.29
CA ASP A 58 -7.42 -6.51 16.52
C ASP A 58 -8.03 -7.08 17.81
N GLY A 59 -8.81 -8.18 17.71
CA GLY A 59 -9.40 -8.90 18.85
C GLY A 59 -10.60 -8.19 19.50
N ASN A 60 -11.07 -7.08 18.91
CA ASN A 60 -12.27 -6.42 19.41
C ASN A 60 -13.53 -7.09 18.88
N SER A 61 -14.60 -7.08 19.68
CA SER A 61 -15.91 -7.59 19.25
C SER A 61 -16.75 -6.45 18.66
N HIS A 62 -17.41 -6.73 17.54
CA HIS A 62 -18.30 -5.79 16.90
C HIS A 62 -19.64 -6.45 16.56
N LYS A 63 -20.73 -5.73 16.83
CA LYS A 63 -22.08 -6.20 16.51
C LYS A 63 -22.43 -5.79 15.08
N VAL A 64 -22.82 -6.76 14.27
CA VAL A 64 -23.27 -6.58 12.90
C VAL A 64 -24.74 -6.91 12.81
N VAL A 65 -25.54 -5.94 12.40
CA VAL A 65 -26.98 -6.09 12.24
C VAL A 65 -27.27 -6.38 10.76
N ASP A 66 -28.07 -7.41 10.52
CA ASP A 66 -28.50 -7.81 9.18
C ASP A 66 -27.34 -8.09 8.19
N GLY A 67 -26.16 -8.40 8.71
CA GLY A 67 -24.96 -8.59 7.88
C GLY A 67 -24.46 -7.30 7.22
N ARG A 68 -24.94 -6.13 7.62
CA ARG A 68 -24.59 -4.83 7.03
C ARG A 68 -23.64 -4.06 7.95
N ILE A 69 -22.59 -3.52 7.37
CA ILE A 69 -21.68 -2.59 8.04
C ILE A 69 -21.75 -1.26 7.30
N THR A 70 -22.12 -0.20 8.02
CA THR A 70 -22.20 1.17 7.49
C THR A 70 -21.01 2.01 7.97
N CYS A 71 -20.60 2.96 7.16
CA CYS A 71 -19.53 3.90 7.47
C CYS A 71 -20.12 5.31 7.58
N ASP A 72 -20.18 5.83 8.81
CA ASP A 72 -20.71 7.18 9.07
C ASP A 72 -19.74 8.29 8.68
N LYS A 73 -18.43 7.97 8.65
CA LYS A 73 -17.38 8.91 8.25
C LYS A 73 -16.46 8.27 7.26
N PHE A 74 -16.41 8.84 6.08
CA PHE A 74 -15.58 8.34 4.99
C PHE A 74 -14.09 8.37 5.37
N PRO A 75 -13.35 7.27 5.19
CA PRO A 75 -11.92 7.25 5.45
C PRO A 75 -11.15 7.98 4.34
N ILE A 76 -9.96 8.46 4.66
CA ILE A 76 -8.97 8.78 3.63
C ILE A 76 -8.40 7.46 3.14
N VAL A 77 -8.56 7.18 1.85
CA VAL A 77 -8.06 5.94 1.25
C VAL A 77 -6.85 6.26 0.39
N ILE A 78 -5.74 5.62 0.68
CA ILE A 78 -4.50 5.70 -0.08
C ILE A 78 -4.25 4.32 -0.68
N MET A 79 -4.00 4.27 -1.97
CA MET A 79 -3.72 3.02 -2.69
C MET A 79 -2.40 3.15 -3.42
N THR A 80 -1.55 2.13 -3.34
CA THR A 80 -0.30 2.06 -4.11
C THR A 80 -0.42 1.03 -5.22
N SER A 81 0.30 1.24 -6.30
CA SER A 81 0.38 0.34 -7.44
C SER A 81 1.72 0.48 -8.13
N ASN A 82 2.29 -0.64 -8.54
CA ASN A 82 3.51 -0.69 -9.34
C ASN A 82 3.22 -0.62 -10.86
N GLY A 83 1.94 -0.53 -11.23
CA GLY A 83 1.53 -0.46 -12.64
C GLY A 83 1.56 -1.79 -13.37
N GLU A 84 1.62 -2.91 -12.64
CA GLU A 84 1.64 -4.26 -13.25
C GLU A 84 0.33 -4.59 -13.97
N ARG A 85 -0.74 -3.91 -13.60
CA ARG A 85 -2.07 -4.08 -14.20
C ARG A 85 -2.76 -2.73 -14.38
N GLU A 86 -3.48 -2.59 -15.48
CA GLU A 86 -4.34 -1.44 -15.70
C GLU A 86 -5.66 -1.53 -14.92
N PHE A 87 -6.09 -0.42 -14.36
CA PHE A 87 -7.37 -0.31 -13.68
C PHE A 87 -8.47 0.18 -14.60
N PRO A 88 -9.74 -0.22 -14.34
CA PRO A 88 -10.88 0.28 -15.09
C PRO A 88 -10.96 1.81 -15.07
N LEU A 89 -11.34 2.41 -16.20
CA LEU A 89 -11.49 3.87 -16.30
C LEU A 89 -12.44 4.47 -15.25
N PRO A 90 -13.58 3.84 -14.91
CA PRO A 90 -14.44 4.34 -13.85
C PRO A 90 -13.75 4.45 -12.49
N PHE A 91 -12.85 3.51 -12.18
CA PHE A 91 -12.05 3.54 -10.97
C PHE A 91 -11.02 4.69 -11.01
N LYS A 92 -10.23 4.76 -12.08
CA LYS A 92 -9.22 5.81 -12.25
C LYS A 92 -9.80 7.23 -12.14
N ARG A 93 -11.02 7.47 -12.67
CA ARG A 93 -11.69 8.78 -12.63
C ARG A 93 -12.10 9.23 -11.23
N ARG A 94 -12.23 8.32 -10.28
CA ARG A 94 -12.60 8.61 -8.88
C ARG A 94 -11.40 8.74 -7.96
N CYS A 95 -10.20 8.47 -8.46
CA CYS A 95 -8.96 8.58 -7.73
C CYS A 95 -8.18 9.82 -8.15
N ILE A 96 -7.59 10.51 -7.18
CA ILE A 96 -6.52 11.45 -7.45
C ILE A 96 -5.28 10.62 -7.71
N GLN A 97 -4.73 10.74 -8.93
CA GLN A 97 -3.56 9.96 -9.34
C GLN A 97 -2.30 10.80 -9.10
N LEU A 98 -1.35 10.20 -8.40
CA LEU A 98 -0.02 10.73 -8.19
C LEU A 98 0.98 9.71 -8.74
N GLU A 99 1.74 10.10 -9.73
CA GLU A 99 2.84 9.30 -10.26
C GLU A 99 4.14 9.71 -9.57
N ILE A 100 4.75 8.76 -8.86
CA ILE A 100 6.04 8.94 -8.21
C ILE A 100 7.10 8.60 -9.24
N GLN A 101 7.82 9.62 -9.71
CA GLN A 101 8.90 9.45 -10.67
C GLN A 101 10.08 8.71 -10.03
N GLU A 102 10.79 7.95 -10.86
CA GLU A 102 12.02 7.32 -10.42
C GLU A 102 13.07 8.39 -10.05
N PRO A 103 13.79 8.20 -8.94
CA PRO A 103 14.75 9.19 -8.48
C PRO A 103 15.91 9.37 -9.50
N THR A 104 16.31 10.59 -9.70
CA THR A 104 17.51 10.96 -10.48
C THR A 104 18.78 10.48 -9.77
N LYS A 105 19.93 10.55 -10.45
CA LYS A 105 21.24 10.23 -9.85
C LYS A 105 21.52 11.06 -8.59
N ASP A 106 21.21 12.35 -8.62
CA ASP A 106 21.47 13.26 -7.51
C ASP A 106 20.54 12.95 -6.32
N GLU A 107 19.28 12.66 -6.59
CA GLU A 107 18.32 12.22 -5.56
C GLU A 107 18.73 10.88 -4.95
N LEU A 108 19.15 9.90 -5.76
CA LEU A 108 19.71 8.63 -5.26
C LEU A 108 20.93 8.86 -4.36
N THR A 109 21.82 9.75 -4.76
CA THR A 109 22.99 10.11 -3.95
C THR A 109 22.58 10.69 -2.59
N ASN A 110 21.56 11.58 -2.58
CA ASN A 110 21.03 12.16 -1.36
C ASN A 110 20.32 11.13 -0.47
N ILE A 111 19.55 10.22 -1.08
CA ILE A 111 18.89 9.11 -0.37
C ILE A 111 19.94 8.22 0.31
N ILE A 112 20.96 7.83 -0.41
CA ILE A 112 22.05 6.99 0.14
C ILE A 112 22.78 7.73 1.26
N ARG A 113 23.12 9.01 1.06
CA ARG A 113 23.75 9.83 2.10
C ARG A 113 22.90 9.92 3.36
N ALA A 114 21.60 10.08 3.22
CA ALA A 114 20.67 10.14 4.36
C ALA A 114 20.63 8.82 5.16
N HIS A 115 20.85 7.67 4.51
CA HIS A 115 20.82 6.35 5.15
C HIS A 115 22.17 5.89 5.69
N LEU A 116 23.26 6.23 4.99
CA LEU A 116 24.62 5.73 5.30
C LEU A 116 25.51 6.80 5.95
N GLY A 117 25.01 8.02 6.14
CA GLY A 117 25.79 9.15 6.64
C GLY A 117 26.83 9.65 5.64
N ASP A 118 27.84 10.39 6.13
CA ASP A 118 28.88 11.00 5.30
C ASP A 118 29.96 10.01 4.80
N ASN A 119 29.78 8.71 5.03
CA ASN A 119 30.70 7.65 4.58
C ASN A 119 30.55 7.32 3.08
N LEU A 120 30.13 8.28 2.28
CA LEU A 120 30.07 8.14 0.83
C LEU A 120 31.50 8.08 0.27
N THR A 121 31.93 6.88 -0.06
CA THR A 121 33.20 6.64 -0.75
C THR A 121 33.04 6.80 -2.27
N GLN A 122 34.12 7.03 -3.00
CA GLN A 122 34.12 7.08 -4.48
C GLN A 122 33.55 5.78 -5.08
N ASP A 123 33.70 4.65 -4.39
CA ASP A 123 33.15 3.36 -4.80
C ASP A 123 31.61 3.35 -4.79
N ILE A 124 30.98 4.00 -3.81
CA ILE A 124 29.52 4.10 -3.73
C ILE A 124 29.00 4.99 -4.86
N GLU A 125 29.67 6.11 -5.17
CA GLU A 125 29.28 6.98 -6.29
C GLU A 125 29.40 6.28 -7.65
N ALA A 126 30.45 5.47 -7.84
CA ALA A 126 30.60 4.65 -9.03
C ALA A 126 29.44 3.63 -9.17
N ARG A 127 29.00 3.04 -8.06
CA ARG A 127 27.87 2.09 -8.05
C ARG A 127 26.53 2.75 -8.29
N ILE A 128 26.31 3.97 -7.78
CA ILE A 128 25.11 4.74 -8.10
C ILE A 128 25.06 4.99 -9.62
N SER A 129 26.20 5.37 -10.20
CA SER A 129 26.32 5.62 -11.65
C SER A 129 26.04 4.34 -12.47
N ASP A 130 26.56 3.20 -12.03
CA ASP A 130 26.33 1.90 -12.67
C ASP A 130 24.87 1.44 -12.51
N PHE A 131 24.25 1.68 -11.35
CA PHE A 131 22.84 1.39 -11.10
C PHE A 131 21.93 2.20 -12.03
N VAL A 132 22.14 3.52 -12.15
CA VAL A 132 21.36 4.37 -13.05
C VAL A 132 21.48 3.87 -14.50
N ARG A 133 22.69 3.53 -14.93
CA ARG A 133 22.92 2.98 -16.27
C ARG A 133 22.25 1.63 -16.51
N LYS A 134 22.20 0.75 -15.48
CA LYS A 134 21.54 -0.54 -15.58
C LYS A 134 20.02 -0.40 -15.57
N ARG A 135 19.48 0.58 -14.83
CA ARG A 135 18.05 0.89 -14.81
C ARG A 135 17.51 1.27 -16.18
N GLU A 136 18.30 1.94 -17.01
CA GLU A 136 17.92 2.22 -18.41
C GLU A 136 17.68 0.96 -19.26
N LYS A 137 18.22 -0.18 -18.83
CA LYS A 137 18.09 -1.46 -19.53
C LYS A 137 17.00 -2.36 -18.98
N GLY A 138 16.43 -2.06 -17.82
CA GLY A 138 15.36 -2.81 -17.17
C GLY A 138 15.04 -2.28 -15.78
N PRO A 139 13.86 -2.59 -15.24
CA PRO A 139 13.42 -2.09 -13.95
C PRO A 139 14.34 -2.59 -12.83
N LEU A 140 14.88 -1.68 -12.04
CA LEU A 140 15.67 -1.96 -10.85
C LEU A 140 15.09 -1.17 -9.68
N ALA A 141 14.84 -1.86 -8.57
CA ALA A 141 14.29 -1.23 -7.38
C ALA A 141 15.40 -0.50 -6.58
N THR A 142 15.08 0.67 -6.06
CA THR A 142 16.03 1.53 -5.32
C THR A 142 16.53 0.86 -4.04
N ASP A 143 15.72 -0.02 -3.42
CA ASP A 143 16.11 -0.81 -2.25
C ASP A 143 17.29 -1.77 -2.54
N GLN A 144 17.40 -2.28 -3.75
CA GLN A 144 18.57 -3.09 -4.16
C GLN A 144 19.87 -2.28 -4.07
N LEU A 145 19.82 -1.01 -4.48
CA LEU A 145 20.99 -0.12 -4.38
C LEU A 145 21.32 0.20 -2.92
N LEU A 146 20.29 0.45 -2.08
CA LEU A 146 20.47 0.67 -0.64
C LEU A 146 21.08 -0.55 0.04
N ASN A 147 20.59 -1.74 -0.27
CA ASN A 147 21.13 -3.01 0.29
C ASN A 147 22.60 -3.21 -0.09
N VAL A 148 22.95 -2.95 -1.35
CA VAL A 148 24.35 -3.02 -1.79
C VAL A 148 25.20 -1.99 -1.04
N GLY A 149 24.75 -0.74 -0.90
CA GLY A 149 25.43 0.30 -0.15
C GLY A 149 25.65 -0.08 1.31
N PHE A 150 24.61 -0.63 1.95
CA PHE A 150 24.68 -1.09 3.34
C PHE A 150 25.68 -2.24 3.54
N MET A 151 25.68 -3.22 2.63
CA MET A 151 26.64 -4.33 2.65
C MET A 151 28.07 -3.83 2.52
N PHE A 152 28.32 -2.82 1.67
CA PHE A 152 29.65 -2.21 1.56
C PHE A 152 30.08 -1.51 2.84
N CYS A 153 29.21 -0.72 3.47
CA CYS A 153 29.53 -0.07 4.74
C CYS A 153 29.88 -1.10 5.81
N LEU A 154 29.14 -2.21 5.91
CA LEU A 154 29.44 -3.27 6.90
C LEU A 154 30.79 -3.95 6.65
N LEU A 155 31.15 -4.18 5.39
CA LEU A 155 32.42 -4.83 5.04
C LEU A 155 33.64 -3.91 5.29
N TYR A 156 33.50 -2.60 5.10
CA TYR A 156 34.59 -1.64 5.29
C TYR A 156 34.72 -1.09 6.72
N THR A 157 33.68 -1.23 7.57
CA THR A 157 33.77 -0.85 9.00
C THR A 157 34.28 -1.99 9.89
N SER A 158 34.48 -3.18 9.34
CA SER A 158 35.00 -4.37 10.07
C SER A 158 36.53 -4.40 10.20
N ASP A 159 37.25 -3.51 9.52
CA ASP A 159 38.72 -3.47 9.49
C ASP A 159 39.31 -2.22 10.19
N ALA A 160 38.55 -1.59 11.11
CA ALA A 160 39.06 -0.45 11.91
C ALA A 160 39.09 -0.76 13.39
#